data_d1b7e94cce1ca78ff9d322a8a89fefcb
#
_entry.id   d1b7e94cce1ca78ff9d322a8a89fefcb
#
_cell.length_a   1.000
_cell.length_b   1.000
_cell.length_c   1.000
_cell.angle_alpha   90.00
_cell.angle_beta   90.00
_cell.angle_gamma   90.00
#
_symmetry.space_group_name_H-M   'P 1'
#
loop_
_entity.id
_entity.type
_entity.pdbx_description
1 polymer ?
#
loop_
_entity_poly.entity_id
_entity_poly.type
_entity_poly.pdbx_seq_one_letter_code
_entity_poly.pdbx_strand_id
1 'polypeptide(L)'
;MKYRKTILLIAAMALSASVYASDTAFSDSYEPAGSGISQNTEFPFTAAVKQNGKWGAVNGEGKTVIPITYDKIALSLSDEEIRSADLASEDDRADLIEVKQKNLRGFYDRSGKKIIPVSYETRSFWKEGFLAVEGRDKKIGFYKKDGTKLTDPVYESVSDFEQGMAIVKSGGKYGYIDKKGKEIAPLYQEARFFADGLAAVKEKNKWGVIDETGAYVIAPTYSNAGPAYSDGLLAVRDNKEKWGFIDKEGRTVIPFQYKSVHPLFHESMTAVQTENKLWGFVDNTGNVTAEPQFKAVLTPFSEGLAGVRTIDGKAYAKTDGTIAFMADYDQLYPFEKGIAEVRKGAVSKEHIRRGFPISIGIGWGH
;
A
#
# COMPACT_ATOMS: atom_id res chain seq x y z
N MET A 1 -21.50 -19.43 12.46
CA MET A 1 -20.40 -19.88 13.35
C MET A 1 -20.01 -21.37 13.19
N LYS A 2 -20.69 -22.17 12.37
CA LYS A 2 -20.38 -23.59 12.10
C LYS A 2 -19.45 -23.82 10.87
N TYR A 3 -19.37 -22.86 9.94
CA TYR A 3 -18.59 -23.01 8.70
C TYR A 3 -17.08 -22.74 8.82
N ARG A 4 -16.64 -21.96 9.83
CA ARG A 4 -15.20 -21.67 10.03
C ARG A 4 -14.38 -22.83 10.58
N LYS A 5 -14.99 -23.78 11.30
CA LYS A 5 -14.28 -24.94 11.86
C LYS A 5 -13.99 -26.05 10.83
N THR A 6 -14.83 -26.18 9.81
CA THR A 6 -14.67 -27.22 8.77
C THR A 6 -13.55 -26.86 7.77
N ILE A 7 -13.37 -25.57 7.47
CA ILE A 7 -12.30 -25.11 6.56
C ILE A 7 -10.92 -25.27 7.23
N LEU A 8 -10.82 -25.06 8.54
CA LEU A 8 -9.55 -25.23 9.27
C LEU A 8 -9.10 -26.69 9.35
N LEU A 9 -10.03 -27.64 9.37
CA LEU A 9 -9.72 -29.07 9.44
C LEU A 9 -9.22 -29.64 8.09
N ILE A 10 -9.71 -29.10 6.97
CA ILE A 10 -9.28 -29.49 5.62
C ILE A 10 -7.89 -28.94 5.30
N ALA A 11 -7.58 -27.72 5.74
CA ALA A 11 -6.24 -27.14 5.61
C ALA A 11 -5.19 -27.88 6.45
N ALA A 12 -5.55 -28.36 7.64
CA ALA A 12 -4.66 -29.16 8.49
C ALA A 12 -4.35 -30.55 7.91
N MET A 13 -5.29 -31.18 7.20
CA MET A 13 -5.05 -32.47 6.52
C MET A 13 -4.17 -32.32 5.26
N ALA A 14 -4.25 -31.19 4.55
CA ALA A 14 -3.36 -30.91 3.43
C ALA A 14 -1.92 -30.61 3.86
N LEU A 15 -1.72 -30.01 5.05
CA LEU A 15 -0.38 -29.78 5.61
C LEU A 15 0.29 -31.07 6.11
N SER A 16 -0.48 -32.07 6.58
CA SER A 16 0.09 -33.35 7.05
C SER A 16 0.54 -34.27 5.91
N ALA A 17 0.00 -34.12 4.70
CA ALA A 17 0.44 -34.88 3.52
C ALA A 17 1.76 -34.36 2.93
N SER A 18 2.17 -33.12 3.22
CA SER A 18 3.42 -32.55 2.70
C SER A 18 4.68 -32.93 3.52
N VAL A 19 4.52 -33.52 4.70
CA VAL A 19 5.64 -33.88 5.60
C VAL A 19 6.11 -35.35 5.44
N TYR A 20 5.37 -36.21 4.71
CA TYR A 20 5.68 -37.64 4.58
C TYR A 20 6.01 -38.12 3.15
N ALA A 21 6.51 -37.24 2.27
CA ALA A 21 7.09 -37.71 1.01
C ALA A 21 8.62 -37.79 1.08
N SER A 22 9.14 -38.63 2.00
CA SER A 22 10.52 -39.10 1.93
C SER A 22 10.53 -40.46 1.24
N ASP A 23 11.18 -40.53 0.08
CA ASP A 23 11.70 -41.70 -0.61
C ASP A 23 11.07 -43.09 -0.30
N THR A 24 9.85 -43.36 -0.76
CA THR A 24 9.39 -44.72 -0.98
C THR A 24 8.53 -44.77 -2.24
N ALA A 25 8.90 -45.67 -3.13
CA ALA A 25 8.18 -46.01 -4.33
C ALA A 25 6.72 -46.41 -3.99
N PHE A 26 5.75 -45.74 -4.56
CA PHE A 26 4.35 -46.13 -4.51
C PHE A 26 4.18 -47.42 -5.34
N SER A 27 3.88 -48.55 -4.69
CA SER A 27 3.35 -49.73 -5.35
C SER A 27 1.86 -49.56 -5.60
N ASP A 28 1.42 -49.92 -6.80
CA ASP A 28 0.02 -49.93 -7.25
C ASP A 28 -0.86 -50.76 -6.30
N SER A 29 -1.71 -50.08 -5.54
CA SER A 29 -3.02 -50.55 -5.10
C SER A 29 -3.69 -49.54 -4.14
N TYR A 30 -4.38 -48.57 -4.67
CA TYR A 30 -5.39 -47.79 -3.93
C TYR A 30 -6.74 -47.97 -4.61
N GLU A 31 -7.61 -48.79 -4.00
CA GLU A 31 -9.01 -48.81 -4.36
C GLU A 31 -9.75 -47.68 -3.65
N PRO A 32 -10.54 -46.83 -4.37
CA PRO A 32 -11.29 -45.75 -3.73
C PRO A 32 -12.53 -46.31 -3.02
N ALA A 33 -12.58 -46.15 -1.70
CA ALA A 33 -13.78 -46.43 -0.94
C ALA A 33 -14.89 -45.42 -1.24
N GLY A 34 -16.04 -45.92 -1.78
CA GLY A 34 -17.38 -45.39 -1.53
C GLY A 34 -17.75 -44.08 -2.17
N SER A 35 -18.46 -44.18 -3.29
CA SER A 35 -19.36 -43.17 -3.88
C SER A 35 -20.28 -42.52 -2.85
N GLY A 36 -20.19 -41.18 -2.76
CA GLY A 36 -21.09 -40.39 -1.92
C GLY A 36 -20.77 -38.92 -1.72
N ILE A 37 -19.92 -38.33 -2.56
CA ILE A 37 -19.72 -36.88 -2.54
C ILE A 37 -20.29 -36.28 -3.82
N SER A 38 -21.35 -35.51 -3.64
CA SER A 38 -22.01 -34.72 -4.69
C SER A 38 -20.97 -33.93 -5.48
N GLN A 39 -20.88 -34.23 -6.78
CA GLN A 39 -20.10 -33.47 -7.75
C GLN A 39 -20.78 -32.11 -7.97
N ASN A 40 -20.45 -31.11 -7.15
CA ASN A 40 -20.68 -29.69 -7.48
C ASN A 40 -19.88 -28.79 -6.52
N THR A 41 -18.55 -28.79 -6.67
CA THR A 41 -17.71 -27.69 -6.23
C THR A 41 -16.59 -27.54 -7.25
N GLU A 42 -16.79 -26.70 -8.25
CA GLU A 42 -15.75 -26.22 -9.16
C GLU A 42 -14.77 -25.32 -8.41
N PHE A 43 -13.94 -25.89 -7.53
CA PHE A 43 -12.72 -25.25 -7.13
C PHE A 43 -11.57 -26.13 -7.60
N PRO A 44 -10.77 -25.69 -8.60
CA PRO A 44 -9.60 -26.43 -9.01
C PRO A 44 -8.58 -26.43 -7.85
N PHE A 45 -8.58 -27.48 -7.05
CA PHE A 45 -7.54 -27.67 -6.03
C PHE A 45 -6.20 -27.83 -6.74
N THR A 46 -5.25 -26.96 -6.43
CA THR A 46 -3.87 -27.04 -6.90
C THR A 46 -2.97 -27.22 -5.70
N ALA A 47 -2.19 -28.28 -5.70
CA ALA A 47 -1.25 -28.59 -4.63
C ALA A 47 0.20 -28.37 -5.09
N ALA A 48 1.00 -27.68 -4.27
CA ALA A 48 2.44 -27.59 -4.52
C ALA A 48 3.09 -28.95 -4.26
N VAL A 49 3.94 -29.40 -5.18
CA VAL A 49 4.70 -30.64 -5.06
C VAL A 49 6.19 -30.39 -5.26
N LYS A 50 7.02 -31.15 -4.54
CA LYS A 50 8.48 -31.07 -4.64
C LYS A 50 9.05 -32.42 -5.06
N GLN A 51 9.87 -32.44 -6.11
CA GLN A 51 10.56 -33.62 -6.57
C GLN A 51 12.00 -33.27 -6.96
N ASN A 52 12.97 -34.03 -6.51
CA ASN A 52 14.40 -33.82 -6.79
C ASN A 52 14.86 -32.35 -6.48
N GLY A 53 14.39 -31.77 -5.38
CA GLY A 53 14.72 -30.41 -4.96
C GLY A 53 14.00 -29.30 -5.72
N LYS A 54 13.17 -29.61 -6.74
CA LYS A 54 12.43 -28.66 -7.54
C LYS A 54 10.94 -28.69 -7.21
N TRP A 55 10.29 -27.54 -7.36
CA TRP A 55 8.88 -27.32 -7.10
C TRP A 55 8.07 -27.21 -8.38
N GLY A 56 6.83 -27.64 -8.32
CA GLY A 56 5.78 -27.44 -9.31
C GLY A 56 4.42 -27.62 -8.65
N ALA A 57 3.37 -27.84 -9.42
CA ALA A 57 2.04 -28.06 -8.88
C ALA A 57 1.27 -29.13 -9.66
N VAL A 58 0.38 -29.84 -8.94
CA VAL A 58 -0.55 -30.82 -9.48
C VAL A 58 -1.99 -30.39 -9.20
N ASN A 59 -2.94 -30.79 -10.06
CA ASN A 59 -4.36 -30.60 -9.82
C ASN A 59 -4.95 -31.69 -8.91
N GLY A 60 -6.25 -31.63 -8.65
CA GLY A 60 -6.97 -32.62 -7.81
C GLY A 60 -6.93 -34.07 -8.33
N GLU A 61 -6.57 -34.28 -9.59
CA GLU A 61 -6.40 -35.59 -10.21
C GLU A 61 -4.95 -36.11 -10.17
N GLY A 62 -4.04 -35.34 -9.53
CA GLY A 62 -2.62 -35.65 -9.48
C GLY A 62 -1.83 -35.31 -10.76
N LYS A 63 -2.47 -34.70 -11.76
CA LYS A 63 -1.82 -34.29 -13.01
C LYS A 63 -0.99 -33.03 -12.78
N THR A 64 0.27 -33.04 -13.26
CA THR A 64 1.13 -31.84 -13.22
C THR A 64 0.55 -30.72 -14.09
N VAL A 65 0.21 -29.60 -13.45
CA VAL A 65 -0.30 -28.38 -14.09
C VAL A 65 0.77 -27.29 -14.15
N ILE A 66 1.68 -27.24 -13.18
CA ILE A 66 2.87 -26.37 -13.22
C ILE A 66 4.10 -27.27 -13.21
N PRO A 67 5.03 -27.16 -14.20
CA PRO A 67 6.21 -28.01 -14.31
C PRO A 67 7.04 -28.03 -13.03
N ILE A 68 7.54 -29.23 -12.61
CA ILE A 68 8.37 -29.39 -11.41
C ILE A 68 9.82 -29.03 -11.74
N THR A 69 10.10 -27.77 -12.00
CA THR A 69 11.40 -27.25 -12.45
C THR A 69 11.86 -26.01 -11.67
N TYR A 70 11.03 -25.47 -10.79
CA TYR A 70 11.26 -24.19 -10.13
C TYR A 70 11.97 -24.37 -8.78
N ASP A 71 12.70 -23.36 -8.34
CA ASP A 71 13.39 -23.33 -7.06
C ASP A 71 12.42 -23.08 -5.90
N LYS A 72 11.35 -22.32 -6.15
CA LYS A 72 10.26 -22.04 -5.21
C LYS A 72 8.92 -21.91 -5.93
N ILE A 73 7.85 -22.19 -5.19
CA ILE A 73 6.47 -21.93 -5.57
C ILE A 73 5.74 -21.35 -4.36
N ALA A 74 4.91 -20.33 -4.57
CA ALA A 74 4.03 -19.80 -3.56
C ALA A 74 2.59 -19.87 -4.06
N LEU A 75 1.76 -20.64 -3.39
CA LEU A 75 0.33 -20.76 -3.67
C LEU A 75 -0.47 -19.62 -3.03
N SER A 76 0.11 -18.96 -2.05
CA SER A 76 -0.33 -17.72 -1.40
C SER A 76 0.90 -17.04 -0.79
N LEU A 77 0.81 -15.73 -0.53
CA LEU A 77 1.86 -15.07 0.26
C LEU A 77 1.87 -15.63 1.68
N SER A 78 3.06 -15.80 2.27
CA SER A 78 3.19 -16.17 3.69
C SER A 78 2.65 -15.05 4.59
N ASP A 79 2.22 -15.40 5.81
CA ASP A 79 1.74 -14.42 6.80
C ASP A 79 2.77 -13.30 7.10
N GLU A 80 4.05 -13.59 6.94
CA GLU A 80 5.14 -12.63 7.13
C GLU A 80 5.24 -11.64 5.96
N GLU A 81 5.03 -12.12 4.73
CA GLU A 81 4.96 -11.29 3.52
C GLU A 81 3.67 -10.46 3.47
N ILE A 82 2.57 -10.99 4.03
CA ILE A 82 1.29 -10.28 4.18
C ILE A 82 1.43 -9.11 5.18
N ARG A 83 2.17 -9.31 6.28
CA ARG A 83 2.37 -8.25 7.30
C ARG A 83 3.30 -7.13 6.86
N SER A 84 4.22 -7.40 5.96
CA SER A 84 5.12 -6.39 5.38
C SER A 84 4.52 -5.65 4.19
N ALA A 85 3.41 -6.15 3.64
CA ALA A 85 2.74 -5.61 2.46
C ALA A 85 1.40 -4.95 2.85
N ASP A 86 1.48 -3.81 3.50
CA ASP A 86 0.33 -2.99 3.93
C ASP A 86 -0.56 -2.45 2.78
N LEU A 87 -0.39 -2.92 1.54
CA LEU A 87 -0.85 -2.16 0.37
C LEU A 87 -1.54 -2.95 -0.75
N ALA A 88 -1.76 -4.26 -0.65
CA ALA A 88 -2.52 -4.96 -1.67
C ALA A 88 -3.84 -5.48 -1.09
N SER A 89 -4.97 -5.20 -1.76
CA SER A 89 -6.26 -5.80 -1.40
C SER A 89 -6.16 -7.33 -1.45
N GLU A 90 -6.86 -8.04 -0.57
CA GLU A 90 -6.92 -9.51 -0.56
C GLU A 90 -7.38 -10.06 -1.92
N ASP A 91 -8.22 -9.33 -2.65
CA ASP A 91 -8.72 -9.68 -3.97
C ASP A 91 -7.64 -9.72 -5.07
N ASP A 92 -6.57 -8.94 -4.95
CA ASP A 92 -5.51 -8.91 -5.96
C ASP A 92 -4.55 -10.11 -5.88
N ARG A 93 -4.55 -10.86 -4.77
CA ARG A 93 -3.56 -11.91 -4.47
C ARG A 93 -4.07 -13.34 -4.67
N ALA A 94 -5.39 -13.57 -4.63
CA ALA A 94 -5.96 -14.89 -4.41
C ALA A 94 -5.83 -15.88 -5.58
N ASP A 95 -5.58 -15.43 -6.82
CA ASP A 95 -5.76 -16.25 -8.02
C ASP A 95 -4.49 -16.62 -8.77
N LEU A 96 -3.32 -16.07 -8.40
CA LEU A 96 -2.07 -16.33 -9.09
C LEU A 96 -1.07 -17.11 -8.22
N ILE A 97 -0.38 -18.03 -8.86
CA ILE A 97 0.67 -18.86 -8.26
C ILE A 97 2.02 -18.32 -8.72
N GLU A 98 2.80 -17.80 -7.79
CA GLU A 98 4.14 -17.33 -8.06
C GLU A 98 5.13 -18.50 -8.12
N VAL A 99 5.98 -18.53 -9.15
CA VAL A 99 7.11 -19.44 -9.26
C VAL A 99 8.42 -18.67 -9.37
N LYS A 100 9.47 -19.22 -8.78
CA LYS A 100 10.79 -18.59 -8.79
C LYS A 100 11.85 -19.57 -9.32
N GLN A 101 12.70 -19.06 -10.19
CA GLN A 101 13.87 -19.77 -10.71
C GLN A 101 15.08 -18.85 -10.66
N LYS A 102 16.06 -19.14 -9.79
CA LYS A 102 17.14 -18.21 -9.41
C LYS A 102 16.54 -16.89 -8.88
N ASN A 103 16.89 -15.76 -9.51
CA ASN A 103 16.34 -14.45 -9.13
C ASN A 103 15.10 -14.06 -9.94
N LEU A 104 14.70 -14.88 -10.91
CA LEU A 104 13.60 -14.58 -11.79
C LEU A 104 12.29 -15.13 -11.24
N ARG A 105 11.22 -14.42 -11.44
CA ARG A 105 9.86 -14.77 -11.03
C ARG A 105 8.94 -14.85 -12.25
N GLY A 106 7.90 -15.64 -12.12
CA GLY A 106 6.82 -15.75 -13.08
C GLY A 106 5.55 -16.16 -12.37
N PHE A 107 4.43 -16.08 -13.07
CA PHE A 107 3.12 -16.32 -12.49
C PHE A 107 2.32 -17.29 -13.36
N TYR A 108 1.57 -18.15 -12.70
CA TYR A 108 0.59 -19.05 -13.26
C TYR A 108 -0.77 -18.81 -12.63
N ASP A 109 -1.84 -19.07 -13.36
CA ASP A 109 -3.16 -19.19 -12.74
C ASP A 109 -3.32 -20.59 -12.10
N ARG A 110 -4.43 -20.79 -11.41
CA ARG A 110 -4.73 -22.07 -10.74
C ARG A 110 -4.97 -23.23 -11.71
N SER A 111 -5.25 -22.98 -12.98
CA SER A 111 -5.36 -24.00 -14.02
C SER A 111 -4.01 -24.50 -14.52
N GLY A 112 -2.92 -23.82 -14.17
CA GLY A 112 -1.56 -24.08 -14.67
C GLY A 112 -1.24 -23.35 -15.96
N LYS A 113 -2.09 -22.39 -16.41
CA LYS A 113 -1.76 -21.52 -17.53
C LYS A 113 -0.71 -20.50 -17.07
N LYS A 114 0.38 -20.41 -17.81
CA LYS A 114 1.42 -19.40 -17.57
C LYS A 114 0.89 -18.00 -17.89
N ILE A 115 0.83 -17.14 -16.90
CA ILE A 115 0.34 -15.76 -17.01
C ILE A 115 1.51 -14.82 -17.29
N ILE A 116 2.59 -14.89 -16.49
CA ILE A 116 3.81 -14.12 -16.71
C ILE A 116 4.99 -15.07 -16.80
N PRO A 117 5.84 -14.96 -17.84
CA PRO A 117 7.01 -15.83 -17.99
C PRO A 117 8.03 -15.59 -16.87
N VAL A 118 8.82 -16.65 -16.52
CA VAL A 118 9.91 -16.57 -15.53
C VAL A 118 11.12 -15.90 -16.18
N SER A 119 11.05 -14.61 -16.42
CA SER A 119 12.09 -13.84 -17.13
C SER A 119 12.37 -12.48 -16.51
N TYR A 120 11.66 -12.12 -15.45
CA TYR A 120 11.71 -10.81 -14.81
C TYR A 120 12.07 -10.92 -13.33
N GLU A 121 12.73 -9.91 -12.81
CA GLU A 121 12.74 -9.61 -11.38
C GLU A 121 11.49 -8.80 -11.07
N THR A 122 10.73 -9.13 -10.01
CA THR A 122 9.57 -8.32 -9.61
C THR A 122 10.00 -7.24 -8.64
N ARG A 123 9.49 -6.04 -8.85
CA ARG A 123 9.83 -4.86 -8.03
C ARG A 123 8.74 -4.49 -7.04
N SER A 124 7.49 -4.85 -7.33
CA SER A 124 6.33 -4.50 -6.51
C SER A 124 5.41 -5.70 -6.32
N PHE A 125 4.41 -5.52 -5.48
CA PHE A 125 3.26 -6.41 -5.39
C PHE A 125 2.21 -5.99 -6.43
N TRP A 126 1.21 -6.84 -6.64
CA TRP A 126 0.04 -6.48 -7.42
C TRP A 126 -0.69 -5.31 -6.76
N LYS A 127 -0.91 -4.25 -7.50
CA LYS A 127 -1.73 -3.12 -7.08
C LYS A 127 -2.63 -2.66 -8.20
N GLU A 128 -3.91 -2.49 -7.90
CA GLU A 128 -4.94 -2.15 -8.89
C GLU A 128 -4.96 -3.04 -10.13
N GLY A 129 -4.55 -4.32 -9.99
CA GLY A 129 -4.49 -5.30 -11.08
C GLY A 129 -3.23 -5.23 -11.94
N PHE A 130 -2.18 -4.49 -11.53
CA PHE A 130 -0.91 -4.35 -12.24
C PHE A 130 0.28 -4.80 -11.41
N LEU A 131 1.29 -5.34 -12.10
CA LEU A 131 2.57 -5.75 -11.52
C LEU A 131 3.71 -5.07 -12.25
N ALA A 132 4.57 -4.37 -11.51
CA ALA A 132 5.82 -3.85 -12.06
C ALA A 132 6.87 -4.97 -12.15
N VAL A 133 7.47 -5.13 -13.31
CA VAL A 133 8.51 -6.15 -13.59
C VAL A 133 9.79 -5.48 -14.09
N GLU A 134 10.93 -5.96 -13.60
CA GLU A 134 12.24 -5.47 -14.03
C GLU A 134 12.86 -6.42 -15.03
N GLY A 135 13.26 -5.90 -16.19
CA GLY A 135 14.01 -6.60 -17.22
C GLY A 135 15.51 -6.74 -16.86
N ARG A 136 16.24 -7.46 -17.70
CA ARG A 136 17.69 -7.70 -17.52
C ARG A 136 18.54 -6.44 -17.62
N ASP A 137 18.07 -5.42 -18.32
CA ASP A 137 18.68 -4.10 -18.48
C ASP A 137 18.32 -3.13 -17.34
N LYS A 138 17.69 -3.65 -16.28
CA LYS A 138 17.21 -2.87 -15.11
C LYS A 138 16.13 -1.85 -15.44
N LYS A 139 15.53 -1.95 -16.62
CA LYS A 139 14.33 -1.19 -16.97
C LYS A 139 13.08 -1.88 -16.46
N ILE A 140 12.04 -1.10 -16.20
CA ILE A 140 10.80 -1.55 -15.59
C ILE A 140 9.65 -1.35 -16.55
N GLY A 141 8.75 -2.32 -16.58
CA GLY A 141 7.49 -2.29 -17.32
C GLY A 141 6.36 -2.87 -16.48
N PHE A 142 5.18 -2.97 -17.05
CA PHE A 142 3.99 -3.44 -16.34
C PHE A 142 3.31 -4.61 -17.06
N TYR A 143 2.80 -5.53 -16.24
CA TYR A 143 1.87 -6.57 -16.64
C TYR A 143 0.52 -6.39 -15.94
N LYS A 144 -0.57 -6.73 -16.66
CA LYS A 144 -1.91 -6.90 -16.09
C LYS A 144 -2.06 -8.29 -15.49
N LYS A 145 -3.01 -8.46 -14.58
CA LYS A 145 -3.31 -9.72 -13.90
C LYS A 145 -3.69 -10.86 -14.87
N ASP A 146 -4.25 -10.53 -16.03
CA ASP A 146 -4.59 -11.48 -17.10
C ASP A 146 -3.37 -11.96 -17.91
N GLY A 147 -2.19 -11.43 -17.64
CA GLY A 147 -0.94 -11.70 -18.34
C GLY A 147 -0.69 -10.81 -19.55
N THR A 148 -1.58 -9.86 -19.83
CA THR A 148 -1.37 -8.86 -20.87
C THR A 148 -0.25 -7.92 -20.46
N LYS A 149 0.75 -7.78 -21.30
CA LYS A 149 1.79 -6.77 -21.11
C LYS A 149 1.20 -5.39 -21.38
N LEU A 150 1.24 -4.50 -20.38
CA LEU A 150 0.84 -3.11 -20.56
C LEU A 150 1.95 -2.33 -21.26
N THR A 151 3.20 -2.49 -20.77
CA THR A 151 4.40 -1.90 -21.39
C THR A 151 5.56 -2.88 -21.36
N ASP A 152 6.48 -2.77 -22.32
CA ASP A 152 7.80 -3.36 -22.20
C ASP A 152 8.58 -2.69 -21.05
N PRO A 153 9.63 -3.34 -20.50
CA PRO A 153 10.53 -2.72 -19.56
C PRO A 153 11.37 -1.62 -20.22
N VAL A 154 10.87 -0.37 -20.15
CA VAL A 154 11.50 0.81 -20.80
C VAL A 154 11.81 1.93 -19.83
N TYR A 155 11.19 1.92 -18.62
CA TYR A 155 11.32 2.99 -17.64
C TYR A 155 12.50 2.77 -16.69
N GLU A 156 13.13 3.85 -16.24
CA GLU A 156 14.17 3.83 -15.22
C GLU A 156 13.61 3.55 -13.82
N SER A 157 12.43 4.08 -13.55
CA SER A 157 11.66 3.81 -12.35
C SER A 157 10.17 4.01 -12.59
N VAL A 158 9.36 3.34 -11.79
CA VAL A 158 7.90 3.48 -11.80
C VAL A 158 7.38 3.50 -10.37
N SER A 159 6.23 4.13 -10.15
CA SER A 159 5.41 3.90 -8.96
C SER A 159 4.44 2.74 -9.20
N ASP A 160 3.78 2.29 -8.14
CA ASP A 160 2.55 1.52 -8.29
C ASP A 160 1.45 2.39 -8.92
N PHE A 161 0.39 1.74 -9.45
CA PHE A 161 -0.81 2.44 -9.86
C PHE A 161 -1.56 2.95 -8.64
N GLU A 162 -1.96 4.22 -8.70
CA GLU A 162 -2.84 4.86 -7.74
C GLU A 162 -3.87 5.70 -8.48
N GLN A 163 -5.14 5.51 -8.14
CA GLN A 163 -6.28 6.15 -8.83
C GLN A 163 -6.18 6.07 -10.36
N GLY A 164 -5.74 4.91 -10.86
CA GLY A 164 -5.69 4.63 -12.29
C GLY A 164 -4.44 5.11 -13.04
N MET A 165 -3.51 5.77 -12.37
CA MET A 165 -2.28 6.29 -12.98
C MET A 165 -1.03 5.81 -12.24
N ALA A 166 0.04 5.51 -12.95
CA ALA A 166 1.37 5.27 -12.38
C ALA A 166 2.36 6.37 -12.84
N ILE A 167 3.22 6.80 -11.95
CA ILE A 167 4.33 7.69 -12.29
C ILE A 167 5.41 6.84 -12.96
N VAL A 168 5.93 7.31 -14.09
CA VAL A 168 7.03 6.68 -14.82
C VAL A 168 8.19 7.66 -14.98
N LYS A 169 9.43 7.14 -15.02
CA LYS A 169 10.64 7.94 -15.26
C LYS A 169 11.39 7.41 -16.47
N SER A 170 11.76 8.29 -17.37
CA SER A 170 12.61 7.99 -18.52
C SER A 170 13.45 9.21 -18.90
N GLY A 171 14.71 9.01 -19.27
CA GLY A 171 15.65 10.11 -19.58
C GLY A 171 15.83 11.11 -18.43
N GLY A 172 15.71 10.65 -17.16
CA GLY A 172 15.80 11.49 -15.98
C GLY A 172 14.56 12.36 -15.72
N LYS A 173 13.52 12.27 -16.55
CA LYS A 173 12.27 13.02 -16.45
C LYS A 173 11.10 12.13 -16.04
N TYR A 174 10.11 12.72 -15.39
CA TYR A 174 8.91 12.05 -14.93
C TYR A 174 7.73 12.30 -15.87
N GLY A 175 6.87 11.32 -16.00
CA GLY A 175 5.60 11.34 -16.69
C GLY A 175 4.64 10.37 -16.05
N TYR A 176 3.58 10.00 -16.74
CA TYR A 176 2.57 9.08 -16.22
C TYR A 176 2.12 8.09 -17.28
N ILE A 177 1.56 6.98 -16.82
CA ILE A 177 0.88 6.01 -17.66
C ILE A 177 -0.45 5.61 -17.02
N ASP A 178 -1.50 5.52 -17.83
CA ASP A 178 -2.81 5.05 -17.39
C ASP A 178 -2.94 3.52 -17.51
N LYS A 179 -4.04 2.95 -16.99
CA LYS A 179 -4.36 1.52 -17.05
C LYS A 179 -4.55 0.97 -18.46
N LYS A 180 -4.68 1.82 -19.48
CA LYS A 180 -4.80 1.45 -20.91
C LYS A 180 -3.45 1.50 -21.62
N GLY A 181 -2.41 2.02 -20.98
CA GLY A 181 -1.08 2.22 -21.56
C GLY A 181 -0.91 3.57 -22.26
N LYS A 182 -1.88 4.51 -22.09
CA LYS A 182 -1.71 5.87 -22.61
C LYS A 182 -0.75 6.63 -21.70
N GLU A 183 0.26 7.23 -22.29
CA GLU A 183 1.28 8.00 -21.57
C GLU A 183 0.99 9.51 -21.59
N ILE A 184 1.29 10.15 -20.45
CA ILE A 184 1.70 11.56 -20.42
C ILE A 184 3.22 11.54 -20.43
N ALA A 185 3.80 12.04 -21.53
CA ALA A 185 5.22 11.91 -21.81
C ALA A 185 6.12 12.38 -20.65
N PRO A 186 7.28 11.74 -20.42
CA PRO A 186 8.22 12.15 -19.38
C PRO A 186 8.89 13.50 -19.70
N LEU A 187 8.30 14.58 -19.23
CA LEU A 187 8.75 15.96 -19.46
C LEU A 187 9.10 16.70 -18.16
N TYR A 188 8.58 16.23 -17.02
CA TYR A 188 8.62 16.94 -15.74
C TYR A 188 9.91 16.63 -14.97
N GLN A 189 10.39 17.61 -14.20
CA GLN A 189 11.53 17.45 -13.29
C GLN A 189 11.16 16.58 -12.06
N GLU A 190 9.94 16.75 -11.57
CA GLU A 190 9.31 15.98 -10.49
C GLU A 190 7.82 15.82 -10.78
N ALA A 191 7.21 14.76 -10.24
CA ALA A 191 5.79 14.47 -10.40
C ALA A 191 5.21 13.94 -9.08
N ARG A 192 3.96 14.27 -8.79
CA ARG A 192 3.19 13.79 -7.64
C ARG A 192 2.11 12.84 -8.11
N PHE A 193 1.54 12.07 -7.17
CA PHE A 193 0.43 11.17 -7.50
C PHE A 193 -0.80 11.93 -7.96
N PHE A 194 -1.54 11.32 -8.89
CA PHE A 194 -2.88 11.80 -9.21
C PHE A 194 -3.81 11.59 -8.01
N ALA A 195 -4.61 12.59 -7.72
CA ALA A 195 -5.73 12.53 -6.82
C ALA A 195 -6.85 13.41 -7.36
N ASP A 196 -8.06 12.88 -7.36
CA ASP A 196 -9.24 13.57 -7.89
C ASP A 196 -9.08 14.07 -9.33
N GLY A 197 -8.35 13.33 -10.18
CA GLY A 197 -8.12 13.66 -11.59
C GLY A 197 -7.03 14.70 -11.83
N LEU A 198 -6.28 15.14 -10.81
CA LEU A 198 -5.26 16.18 -10.89
C LEU A 198 -3.95 15.72 -10.27
N ALA A 199 -2.81 16.17 -10.82
CA ALA A 199 -1.48 15.90 -10.28
C ALA A 199 -0.60 17.16 -10.31
N ALA A 200 0.17 17.37 -9.23
CA ALA A 200 1.19 18.41 -9.22
C ALA A 200 2.46 17.92 -9.95
N VAL A 201 2.98 18.77 -10.83
CA VAL A 201 4.20 18.50 -11.62
C VAL A 201 5.13 19.69 -11.57
N LYS A 202 6.44 19.41 -11.65
CA LYS A 202 7.47 20.46 -11.62
C LYS A 202 8.08 20.64 -13.01
N GLU A 203 8.01 21.83 -13.50
CA GLU A 203 8.67 22.28 -14.72
C GLU A 203 9.41 23.59 -14.46
N LYS A 204 10.64 23.74 -15.00
CA LYS A 204 11.48 24.94 -14.82
C LYS A 204 11.59 25.39 -13.35
N ASN A 205 11.74 24.42 -12.43
CA ASN A 205 11.82 24.62 -10.97
C ASN A 205 10.57 25.24 -10.32
N LYS A 206 9.42 25.19 -10.99
CA LYS A 206 8.12 25.62 -10.46
C LYS A 206 7.12 24.47 -10.55
N TRP A 207 6.25 24.43 -9.56
CA TRP A 207 5.15 23.48 -9.51
C TRP A 207 3.90 24.07 -10.13
N GLY A 208 3.27 23.29 -11.00
CA GLY A 208 1.94 23.52 -11.56
C GLY A 208 1.08 22.28 -11.35
N VAL A 209 -0.12 22.29 -11.89
CA VAL A 209 -1.07 21.19 -11.81
C VAL A 209 -1.53 20.81 -13.21
N ILE A 210 -1.57 19.53 -13.51
CA ILE A 210 -2.08 18.97 -14.77
C ILE A 210 -3.30 18.09 -14.51
N ASP A 211 -4.12 17.91 -15.54
CA ASP A 211 -5.18 16.91 -15.60
C ASP A 211 -4.65 15.57 -16.17
N GLU A 212 -5.51 14.56 -16.26
CA GLU A 212 -5.20 13.21 -16.80
C GLU A 212 -4.85 13.22 -18.31
N THR A 213 -5.07 14.32 -19.01
CA THR A 213 -4.61 14.48 -20.40
C THR A 213 -3.20 15.03 -20.50
N GLY A 214 -2.64 15.54 -19.41
CA GLY A 214 -1.37 16.25 -19.33
C GLY A 214 -1.49 17.74 -19.60
N ALA A 215 -2.71 18.27 -19.73
CA ALA A 215 -2.92 19.70 -19.89
C ALA A 215 -2.79 20.42 -18.55
N TYR A 216 -2.15 21.61 -18.56
CA TYR A 216 -2.07 22.43 -17.36
C TYR A 216 -3.42 23.03 -16.98
N VAL A 217 -3.92 22.67 -15.81
CA VAL A 217 -5.03 23.36 -15.12
C VAL A 217 -4.49 24.59 -14.38
N ILE A 218 -3.30 24.43 -13.77
CA ILE A 218 -2.59 25.53 -13.11
C ILE A 218 -1.17 25.56 -13.66
N ALA A 219 -0.79 26.67 -14.28
CA ALA A 219 0.55 26.86 -14.81
C ALA A 219 1.63 26.76 -13.70
N PRO A 220 2.87 26.33 -14.01
CA PRO A 220 3.96 26.26 -13.04
C PRO A 220 4.27 27.60 -12.39
N THR A 221 3.84 27.78 -11.14
CA THR A 221 3.86 29.05 -10.40
C THR A 221 4.51 28.91 -9.01
N TYR A 222 4.25 27.79 -8.33
CA TYR A 222 4.59 27.59 -6.92
C TYR A 222 6.03 27.13 -6.71
N SER A 223 6.63 27.46 -5.57
CA SER A 223 7.98 27.02 -5.21
C SER A 223 7.99 25.57 -4.72
N ASN A 224 6.89 25.09 -4.15
CA ASN A 224 6.71 23.69 -3.74
C ASN A 224 5.24 23.29 -3.80
N ALA A 225 4.99 21.95 -3.80
CA ALA A 225 3.65 21.36 -3.73
C ALA A 225 3.65 20.13 -2.85
N GLY A 226 2.53 19.89 -2.18
CA GLY A 226 2.24 18.68 -1.43
C GLY A 226 2.19 17.42 -2.31
N PRO A 227 2.03 16.25 -1.71
CA PRO A 227 2.10 14.97 -2.43
C PRO A 227 0.90 14.72 -3.35
N ALA A 228 -0.27 15.22 -3.01
CA ALA A 228 -1.52 15.03 -3.75
C ALA A 228 -2.60 16.01 -3.25
N TYR A 229 -3.71 16.10 -3.98
CA TYR A 229 -4.95 16.69 -3.47
C TYR A 229 -5.50 15.82 -2.32
N SER A 230 -6.06 16.49 -1.33
CA SER A 230 -6.75 15.88 -0.20
C SER A 230 -7.92 16.77 0.19
N ASP A 231 -9.10 16.20 0.35
CA ASP A 231 -10.37 16.94 0.57
C ASP A 231 -10.59 18.07 -0.46
N GLY A 232 -10.18 17.84 -1.72
CA GLY A 232 -10.29 18.81 -2.80
C GLY A 232 -9.27 19.95 -2.77
N LEU A 233 -8.32 19.95 -1.86
CA LEU A 233 -7.30 20.99 -1.70
C LEU A 233 -5.88 20.44 -1.91
N LEU A 234 -5.01 21.25 -2.49
CA LEU A 234 -3.58 20.99 -2.63
C LEU A 234 -2.78 21.98 -1.78
N ALA A 235 -1.93 21.49 -0.91
CA ALA A 235 -0.94 22.30 -0.23
C ALA A 235 0.10 22.80 -1.24
N VAL A 236 0.31 24.10 -1.31
CA VAL A 236 1.34 24.70 -2.17
C VAL A 236 2.10 25.80 -1.42
N ARG A 237 3.35 26.02 -1.82
CA ARG A 237 4.20 27.06 -1.24
C ARG A 237 4.45 28.14 -2.28
N ASP A 238 4.21 29.37 -1.91
CA ASP A 238 4.42 30.53 -2.78
C ASP A 238 5.92 30.88 -2.95
N ASN A 239 6.19 31.96 -3.70
CA ASN A 239 7.54 32.44 -3.92
C ASN A 239 8.12 33.22 -2.72
N LYS A 240 7.31 33.51 -1.70
CA LYS A 240 7.71 34.11 -0.42
C LYS A 240 7.93 33.04 0.66
N GLU A 241 8.01 31.77 0.26
CA GLU A 241 8.25 30.62 1.14
C GLU A 241 7.12 30.36 2.14
N LYS A 242 5.89 30.81 1.84
CA LYS A 242 4.69 30.59 2.66
C LYS A 242 3.83 29.48 2.09
N TRP A 243 3.37 28.58 2.95
CA TRP A 243 2.41 27.58 2.62
C TRP A 243 0.98 28.09 2.74
N GLY A 244 0.15 27.65 1.83
CA GLY A 244 -1.29 27.77 1.80
C GLY A 244 -1.90 26.61 1.06
N PHE A 245 -3.20 26.63 0.86
CA PHE A 245 -3.91 25.59 0.12
C PHE A 245 -4.78 26.21 -0.96
N ILE A 246 -4.80 25.56 -2.11
CA ILE A 246 -5.59 25.95 -3.28
C ILE A 246 -6.59 24.85 -3.64
N ASP A 247 -7.72 25.24 -4.21
CA ASP A 247 -8.68 24.30 -4.78
C ASP A 247 -8.25 23.82 -6.18
N LYS A 248 -9.12 23.04 -6.82
CA LYS A 248 -8.86 22.45 -8.14
C LYS A 248 -8.76 23.48 -9.26
N GLU A 249 -9.35 24.65 -9.09
CA GLU A 249 -9.30 25.80 -10.03
C GLU A 249 -8.12 26.74 -9.73
N GLY A 250 -7.35 26.48 -8.68
CA GLY A 250 -6.20 27.29 -8.27
C GLY A 250 -6.58 28.49 -7.40
N ARG A 251 -7.82 28.56 -6.92
CA ARG A 251 -8.25 29.66 -5.99
C ARG A 251 -7.69 29.33 -4.59
N THR A 252 -7.17 30.35 -3.91
CA THR A 252 -6.68 30.20 -2.54
C THR A 252 -7.84 30.00 -1.57
N VAL A 253 -7.89 28.85 -0.91
CA VAL A 253 -8.84 28.54 0.16
C VAL A 253 -8.23 28.83 1.53
N ILE A 254 -6.99 28.37 1.76
CA ILE A 254 -6.24 28.67 2.98
C ILE A 254 -5.09 29.61 2.62
N PRO A 255 -5.03 30.82 3.21
CA PRO A 255 -4.08 31.87 2.83
C PRO A 255 -2.61 31.46 2.96
N PHE A 256 -1.74 32.01 2.09
CA PHE A 256 -0.29 31.85 2.13
C PHE A 256 0.34 32.62 3.29
N GLN A 257 0.33 32.03 4.47
CA GLN A 257 0.83 32.67 5.69
C GLN A 257 1.63 31.70 6.59
N TYR A 258 1.53 30.39 6.33
CA TYR A 258 2.10 29.41 7.23
C TYR A 258 3.56 29.09 6.85
N LYS A 259 4.40 28.84 7.87
CA LYS A 259 5.79 28.41 7.71
C LYS A 259 5.88 26.96 7.24
N SER A 260 4.97 26.13 7.74
CA SER A 260 4.88 24.70 7.40
C SER A 260 3.43 24.24 7.55
N VAL A 261 3.08 23.16 6.86
CA VAL A 261 1.77 22.52 6.94
C VAL A 261 1.93 21.02 6.91
N HIS A 262 0.99 20.29 7.47
CA HIS A 262 0.76 18.90 7.07
C HIS A 262 -0.03 18.96 5.77
N PRO A 263 0.48 18.34 4.67
CA PRO A 263 -0.07 18.64 3.35
C PRO A 263 -1.37 17.90 3.03
N LEU A 264 -1.78 16.93 3.87
CA LEU A 264 -2.99 16.14 3.70
C LEU A 264 -3.99 16.42 4.81
N PHE A 265 -5.27 16.36 4.46
CA PHE A 265 -6.37 16.44 5.40
C PHE A 265 -6.73 15.05 5.92
N HIS A 266 -7.11 14.98 7.18
CA HIS A 266 -7.66 13.80 7.85
C HIS A 266 -8.87 14.25 8.66
N GLU A 267 -10.03 13.65 8.40
CA GLU A 267 -11.30 14.08 8.99
C GLU A 267 -11.57 15.58 8.76
N SER A 268 -11.27 16.06 7.54
CA SER A 268 -11.37 17.45 7.11
C SER A 268 -10.52 18.45 7.89
N MET A 269 -9.50 17.95 8.60
CA MET A 269 -8.60 18.75 9.43
C MET A 269 -7.16 18.61 8.96
N THR A 270 -6.39 19.69 9.03
CA THR A 270 -4.92 19.63 8.88
C THR A 270 -4.21 20.54 9.88
N ALA A 271 -2.92 20.28 10.05
CA ALA A 271 -2.07 21.05 10.94
C ALA A 271 -1.28 22.12 10.19
N VAL A 272 -1.20 23.28 10.77
CA VAL A 272 -0.49 24.46 10.22
C VAL A 272 0.46 25.03 11.25
N GLN A 273 1.66 25.46 10.82
CA GLN A 273 2.68 26.03 11.69
C GLN A 273 2.92 27.50 11.34
N THR A 274 2.91 28.34 12.34
CA THR A 274 3.24 29.77 12.19
C THR A 274 4.73 30.06 12.34
N GLU A 275 5.17 31.31 12.17
CA GLU A 275 6.56 31.73 12.25
C GLU A 275 7.19 31.50 13.64
N ASN A 276 6.40 31.59 14.69
CA ASN A 276 6.83 31.27 16.07
C ASN A 276 7.00 29.78 16.33
N LYS A 277 6.90 28.93 15.29
CA LYS A 277 7.07 27.45 15.30
C LYS A 277 6.01 26.70 16.10
N LEU A 278 4.89 27.33 16.44
CA LEU A 278 3.75 26.65 17.04
C LEU A 278 2.79 26.14 15.97
N TRP A 279 2.21 24.98 16.26
CA TRP A 279 1.23 24.32 15.43
C TRP A 279 -0.18 24.57 15.94
N GLY A 280 -1.11 24.79 15.02
CA GLY A 280 -2.54 24.85 15.23
C GLY A 280 -3.27 24.00 14.21
N PHE A 281 -4.58 24.07 14.19
CA PHE A 281 -5.42 23.31 13.27
C PHE A 281 -6.30 24.21 12.43
N VAL A 282 -6.51 23.81 11.19
CA VAL A 282 -7.46 24.43 10.27
C VAL A 282 -8.32 23.35 9.62
N ASP A 283 -9.56 23.67 9.32
CA ASP A 283 -10.45 22.81 8.53
C ASP A 283 -10.23 23.01 7.01
N ASN A 284 -10.87 22.18 6.20
CA ASN A 284 -10.78 22.24 4.74
C ASN A 284 -11.54 23.42 4.10
N THR A 285 -12.24 24.25 4.90
CA THR A 285 -12.85 25.50 4.47
C THR A 285 -11.96 26.71 4.77
N GLY A 286 -10.87 26.52 5.51
CA GLY A 286 -9.91 27.54 5.90
C GLY A 286 -10.15 28.17 7.27
N ASN A 287 -11.12 27.69 8.05
CA ASN A 287 -11.34 28.18 9.40
C ASN A 287 -10.24 27.65 10.33
N VAL A 288 -9.67 28.55 11.13
CA VAL A 288 -8.78 28.15 12.25
C VAL A 288 -9.64 27.57 13.35
N THR A 289 -9.51 26.25 13.58
CA THR A 289 -10.26 25.52 14.60
C THR A 289 -9.49 25.47 15.92
N ALA A 290 -8.15 25.51 15.85
CA ALA A 290 -7.28 25.64 17.02
C ALA A 290 -6.15 26.62 16.71
N GLU A 291 -6.05 27.68 17.50
CA GLU A 291 -4.95 28.63 17.42
C GLU A 291 -3.60 27.93 17.64
N PRO A 292 -2.51 28.40 16.99
CA PRO A 292 -1.17 27.82 17.12
C PRO A 292 -0.65 27.81 18.55
N GLN A 293 -0.65 26.65 19.20
CA GLN A 293 -0.28 26.45 20.59
C GLN A 293 0.60 25.23 20.84
N PHE A 294 0.65 24.27 19.92
CA PHE A 294 1.37 23.02 20.09
C PHE A 294 2.81 23.08 19.60
N LYS A 295 3.75 22.46 20.31
CA LYS A 295 5.14 22.35 19.89
C LYS A 295 5.32 21.41 18.69
N ALA A 296 4.46 20.41 18.56
CA ALA A 296 4.42 19.47 17.44
C ALA A 296 3.05 18.82 17.30
N VAL A 297 2.71 18.39 16.10
CA VAL A 297 1.63 17.42 15.82
C VAL A 297 2.30 16.10 15.49
N LEU A 298 1.93 15.04 16.21
CA LEU A 298 2.60 13.74 16.21
C LEU A 298 1.85 12.71 15.39
N THR A 299 0.52 12.84 15.31
CA THR A 299 -0.35 11.99 14.49
C THR A 299 -1.35 12.85 13.74
N PRO A 300 -1.85 12.40 12.57
CA PRO A 300 -3.02 13.01 11.96
C PRO A 300 -4.26 12.86 12.87
N PHE A 301 -5.34 13.54 12.51
CA PHE A 301 -6.65 13.32 13.13
C PHE A 301 -7.16 11.93 12.78
N SER A 302 -7.69 11.27 13.78
CA SER A 302 -8.43 10.03 13.66
C SER A 302 -9.40 9.90 14.84
N GLU A 303 -10.66 9.65 14.53
CA GLU A 303 -11.76 9.60 15.51
C GLU A 303 -11.87 10.89 16.35
N GLY A 304 -11.62 12.04 15.70
CA GLY A 304 -11.70 13.38 16.29
C GLY A 304 -10.54 13.74 17.22
N LEU A 305 -9.44 12.96 17.21
CA LEU A 305 -8.29 13.19 18.07
C LEU A 305 -6.99 13.18 17.26
N ALA A 306 -6.06 14.09 17.58
CA ALA A 306 -4.70 14.12 17.07
C ALA A 306 -3.69 14.07 18.22
N GLY A 307 -2.62 13.28 18.05
CA GLY A 307 -1.50 13.29 18.97
C GLY A 307 -0.69 14.58 18.85
N VAL A 308 -0.45 15.28 19.96
CA VAL A 308 0.25 16.56 19.98
C VAL A 308 1.34 16.58 21.06
N ARG A 309 2.29 17.51 20.91
CA ARG A 309 3.23 17.87 21.98
C ARG A 309 2.89 19.27 22.49
N THR A 310 2.53 19.37 23.74
CA THR A 310 2.31 20.61 24.48
C THR A 310 3.59 21.07 25.20
N ILE A 311 3.51 22.11 26.00
CA ILE A 311 4.59 22.51 26.91
C ILE A 311 4.79 21.48 28.03
N ASP A 312 3.71 20.83 28.48
CA ASP A 312 3.69 19.90 29.62
C ASP A 312 3.97 18.44 29.24
N GLY A 313 4.04 18.14 27.92
CA GLY A 313 4.27 16.78 27.46
C GLY A 313 3.49 16.43 26.19
N LYS A 314 3.30 15.13 25.97
CA LYS A 314 2.47 14.62 24.88
C LYS A 314 1.02 14.45 25.33
N ALA A 315 0.10 14.65 24.40
CA ALA A 315 -1.34 14.60 24.67
C ALA A 315 -2.10 14.19 23.42
N TYR A 316 -3.35 13.84 23.56
CA TYR A 316 -4.31 13.85 22.46
C TYR A 316 -5.20 15.10 22.57
N ALA A 317 -5.29 15.85 21.47
CA ALA A 317 -6.09 17.05 21.35
C ALA A 317 -7.28 16.81 20.44
N LYS A 318 -8.39 17.49 20.70
CA LYS A 318 -9.57 17.55 19.85
C LYS A 318 -9.36 18.53 18.69
N THR A 319 -10.31 18.58 17.76
CA THR A 319 -10.29 19.47 16.60
C THR A 319 -10.27 20.95 16.98
N ASP A 320 -10.84 21.34 18.13
CA ASP A 320 -10.82 22.71 18.67
C ASP A 320 -9.53 23.05 19.47
N GLY A 321 -8.56 22.14 19.51
CA GLY A 321 -7.30 22.31 20.22
C GLY A 321 -7.38 22.04 21.73
N THR A 322 -8.54 21.72 22.27
CA THR A 322 -8.65 21.34 23.69
C THR A 322 -7.99 19.99 23.93
N ILE A 323 -7.25 19.87 25.04
CA ILE A 323 -6.60 18.60 25.42
C ILE A 323 -7.68 17.61 25.91
N ALA A 324 -7.79 16.48 25.21
CA ALA A 324 -8.67 15.40 25.63
C ALA A 324 -8.08 14.66 26.84
N PHE A 325 -6.78 14.35 26.80
CA PHE A 325 -6.02 13.78 27.92
C PHE A 325 -4.52 13.81 27.64
N MET A 326 -3.73 13.85 28.72
CA MET A 326 -2.27 13.73 28.66
C MET A 326 -1.86 12.27 28.40
N ALA A 327 -0.79 12.07 27.63
CA ALA A 327 -0.31 10.75 27.22
C ALA A 327 1.21 10.64 27.46
N ASP A 328 1.59 10.10 28.61
CA ASP A 328 3.00 9.92 29.01
C ASP A 328 3.61 8.68 28.34
N TYR A 329 3.75 8.75 27.00
CA TYR A 329 4.31 7.69 26.16
C TYR A 329 5.34 8.26 25.19
N ASP A 330 6.31 7.42 24.76
CA ASP A 330 7.37 7.82 23.83
C ASP A 330 6.89 7.96 22.39
N GLN A 331 5.90 7.16 22.01
CA GLN A 331 5.25 7.22 20.70
C GLN A 331 3.73 7.17 20.86
N LEU A 332 3.05 8.02 20.08
CA LEU A 332 1.60 8.04 19.94
C LEU A 332 1.25 7.66 18.51
N TYR A 333 0.19 6.87 18.34
CA TYR A 333 -0.36 6.48 17.05
C TYR A 333 -1.82 6.96 16.93
N PRO A 334 -2.37 7.05 15.71
CA PRO A 334 -3.77 7.44 15.53
C PRO A 334 -4.73 6.46 16.21
N PHE A 335 -5.92 6.92 16.56
CA PHE A 335 -6.99 6.05 17.03
C PHE A 335 -7.57 5.24 15.86
N GLU A 336 -7.90 3.97 16.15
CA GLU A 336 -8.62 3.08 15.25
C GLU A 336 -9.59 2.23 16.07
N LYS A 337 -10.88 2.29 15.74
CA LYS A 337 -11.96 1.57 16.46
C LYS A 337 -11.94 1.81 17.97
N GLY A 338 -11.72 3.07 18.36
CA GLY A 338 -11.70 3.52 19.76
C GLY A 338 -10.41 3.18 20.52
N ILE A 339 -9.39 2.67 19.86
CA ILE A 339 -8.12 2.27 20.49
C ILE A 339 -6.96 2.93 19.74
N ALA A 340 -5.96 3.42 20.45
CA ALA A 340 -4.68 3.83 19.86
C ALA A 340 -3.54 2.99 20.44
N GLU A 341 -2.64 2.53 19.59
CA GLU A 341 -1.37 1.96 20.03
C GLU A 341 -0.50 3.10 20.59
N VAL A 342 0.20 2.85 21.67
CA VAL A 342 1.20 3.74 22.25
C VAL A 342 2.42 2.93 22.67
N ARG A 343 3.60 3.56 22.70
CA ARG A 343 4.83 2.87 23.16
C ARG A 343 5.51 3.65 24.25
N LYS A 344 5.96 2.94 25.29
CA LYS A 344 6.77 3.45 26.37
C LYS A 344 8.05 2.61 26.46
N GLY A 345 9.21 3.24 26.28
CA GLY A 345 10.49 2.55 26.20
C GLY A 345 10.67 1.70 24.92
N ALA A 346 11.76 0.95 24.85
CA ALA A 346 12.11 0.17 23.68
C ALA A 346 11.32 -1.16 23.51
N VAL A 347 10.54 -1.59 24.49
CA VAL A 347 10.01 -2.97 24.57
C VAL A 347 8.51 -3.10 24.86
N SER A 348 7.81 -2.06 25.33
CA SER A 348 6.38 -2.19 25.68
C SER A 348 5.46 -1.56 24.64
N LYS A 349 4.59 -2.38 24.04
CA LYS A 349 3.41 -1.92 23.30
C LYS A 349 2.24 -1.85 24.29
N GLU A 350 1.62 -0.69 24.39
CA GLU A 350 0.42 -0.48 25.17
C GLU A 350 -0.69 0.06 24.27
N HIS A 351 -1.95 -0.18 24.64
CA HIS A 351 -3.12 0.33 23.94
C HIS A 351 -3.91 1.23 24.88
N ILE A 352 -4.38 2.35 24.36
CA ILE A 352 -5.29 3.24 25.08
C ILE A 352 -6.65 3.28 24.38
N ARG A 353 -7.73 3.24 25.17
CA ARG A 353 -9.08 3.56 24.69
C ARG A 353 -9.37 5.03 24.92
N ARG A 354 -10.28 5.61 24.14
CA ARG A 354 -10.78 6.97 24.38
C ARG A 354 -11.12 7.17 25.85
N GLY A 355 -10.34 8.00 26.52
CA GLY A 355 -10.56 8.40 27.92
C GLY A 355 -9.92 7.55 29.02
N PHE A 356 -9.33 6.37 28.73
CA PHE A 356 -8.63 5.58 29.77
C PHE A 356 -7.51 4.71 29.19
N PRO A 357 -6.29 4.73 29.74
CA PRO A 357 -5.22 3.81 29.36
C PRO A 357 -5.57 2.38 29.79
N ILE A 358 -5.39 1.42 28.88
CA ILE A 358 -5.44 -0.01 29.17
C ILE A 358 -4.05 -0.57 28.93
N SER A 359 -3.35 -0.97 29.99
CA SER A 359 -2.13 -1.75 29.88
C SER A 359 -2.49 -3.19 29.56
N ILE A 360 -2.22 -3.64 28.33
CA ILE A 360 -2.23 -5.06 27.98
C ILE A 360 -0.77 -5.49 28.06
N GLY A 361 -0.34 -5.98 29.22
CA GLY A 361 0.97 -6.59 29.38
C GLY A 361 1.04 -7.87 28.54
N ILE A 362 1.76 -7.84 27.41
CA ILE A 362 2.15 -9.06 26.73
C ILE A 362 3.40 -9.57 27.45
N GLY A 363 3.19 -10.43 28.46
CA GLY A 363 4.25 -11.18 29.11
C GLY A 363 4.84 -12.17 28.10
N TRP A 364 6.08 -11.95 27.69
CA TRP A 364 6.89 -12.99 27.08
C TRP A 364 7.35 -13.91 28.21
N GLY A 365 6.72 -15.11 28.31
CA GLY A 365 7.27 -16.19 29.12
C GLY A 365 8.63 -16.64 28.54
N HIS A 366 9.56 -16.89 29.43
CA HIS A 366 10.92 -17.40 29.18
C HIS A 366 10.91 -18.74 28.48
#